data_717748473f03bf02d6196a1f11f9bfc6
#
_entry.id   717748473f03bf02d6196a1f11f9bfc6
#
_cell.length_a   1.000
_cell.length_b   1.000
_cell.length_c   1.000
_cell.angle_alpha   90.00
_cell.angle_beta   90.00
_cell.angle_gamma   90.00
#
_symmetry.space_group_name_H-M   'P 1'
#
loop_
_entity.id
_entity.type
_entity.pdbx_description
1 polymer ?
#
loop_
_entity_poly.entity_id
_entity_poly.type
_entity_poly.pdbx_seq_one_letter_code
_entity_poly.pdbx_strand_id
1 'polypeptide(L)'
;MTAAKTRVPVTIITGFLGAGKTTLLRHLLSRAQGHRIAVVVNEFGSLGIDGEILRGCGVEGCREEDIVELTNGCLCCTVADDFLPTMEALLDRADPPEHVVIETSGLALPKPLLKAFGWPTVRNRMTVDGVVAVVDAPAVAAGRFADDPQAVEAQRAEDPSLDHDNPLAEVFEDQINAADLVVLNKTDLLDAA
;
A
#
# COMPACT_ATOMS: atom_id res chain seq x y z
N MET A 1 23.58 -7.29 -28.29
CA MET A 1 23.16 -6.17 -27.45
C MET A 1 22.04 -6.70 -26.57
N THR A 2 22.33 -7.02 -25.30
CA THR A 2 21.30 -7.39 -24.31
C THR A 2 20.44 -6.16 -24.03
N ALA A 3 19.16 -6.21 -24.39
CA ALA A 3 18.20 -5.19 -24.00
C ALA A 3 18.32 -4.98 -22.49
N ALA A 4 18.51 -3.73 -22.04
CA ALA A 4 18.48 -3.43 -20.63
C ALA A 4 17.14 -3.93 -20.07
N LYS A 5 17.19 -4.87 -19.13
CA LYS A 5 15.96 -5.39 -18.49
C LYS A 5 15.31 -4.21 -17.80
N THR A 6 14.19 -3.75 -18.33
CA THR A 6 13.40 -2.65 -17.71
C THR A 6 13.03 -3.07 -16.30
N ARG A 7 13.28 -2.21 -15.31
CA ARG A 7 12.87 -2.46 -13.94
C ARG A 7 11.35 -2.42 -13.85
N VAL A 8 10.78 -3.30 -13.04
CA VAL A 8 9.34 -3.30 -12.78
C VAL A 8 8.99 -2.07 -11.91
N PRO A 9 8.09 -1.20 -12.35
CA PRO A 9 7.64 -0.07 -11.55
C PRO A 9 6.80 -0.54 -10.36
N VAL A 10 6.91 0.19 -9.26
CA VAL A 10 6.19 -0.05 -8.01
C VAL A 10 5.50 1.21 -7.57
N THR A 11 4.19 1.12 -7.32
CA THR A 11 3.44 2.20 -6.66
C THR A 11 3.12 1.79 -5.23
N ILE A 12 3.38 2.66 -4.29
CA ILE A 12 3.05 2.47 -2.87
C ILE A 12 1.81 3.30 -2.56
N ILE A 13 0.77 2.66 -2.00
CA ILE A 13 -0.46 3.33 -1.53
C ILE A 13 -0.44 3.33 -0.01
N THR A 14 -0.47 4.51 0.57
CA THR A 14 -0.50 4.74 2.02
C THR A 14 -1.68 5.63 2.40
N GLY A 15 -1.93 5.79 3.69
CA GLY A 15 -3.03 6.61 4.23
C GLY A 15 -3.72 5.89 5.40
N PHE A 16 -4.38 6.63 6.28
CA PHE A 16 -4.99 6.10 7.48
C PHE A 16 -6.12 5.09 7.23
N LEU A 17 -6.49 4.35 8.28
CA LEU A 17 -7.67 3.47 8.29
C LEU A 17 -8.91 4.24 7.82
N GLY A 18 -9.71 3.61 6.95
CA GLY A 18 -10.93 4.20 6.42
C GLY A 18 -10.73 5.31 5.38
N ALA A 19 -9.51 5.72 5.05
CA ALA A 19 -9.27 6.73 4.00
C ALA A 19 -9.68 6.26 2.58
N GLY A 20 -9.81 4.95 2.37
CA GLY A 20 -10.27 4.37 1.11
C GLY A 20 -9.18 3.82 0.21
N LYS A 21 -8.03 3.42 0.76
CA LYS A 21 -6.90 2.81 0.04
C LYS A 21 -7.33 1.60 -0.79
N THR A 22 -7.95 0.62 -0.15
CA THR A 22 -8.44 -0.61 -0.80
C THR A 22 -9.50 -0.31 -1.86
N THR A 23 -10.36 0.68 -1.62
CA THR A 23 -11.36 1.12 -2.61
C THR A 23 -10.68 1.72 -3.85
N LEU A 24 -9.67 2.56 -3.67
CA LEU A 24 -8.86 3.11 -4.75
C LEU A 24 -8.17 1.99 -5.52
N LEU A 25 -7.54 1.05 -4.81
CA LEU A 25 -6.84 -0.09 -5.40
C LEU A 25 -7.78 -0.94 -6.26
N ARG A 26 -8.97 -1.29 -5.76
CA ARG A 26 -10.00 -2.00 -6.55
C ARG A 26 -10.38 -1.25 -7.82
N HIS A 27 -10.53 0.06 -7.71
CA HIS A 27 -10.86 0.89 -8.85
C HIS A 27 -9.73 0.90 -9.91
N LEU A 28 -8.48 0.97 -9.47
CA LEU A 28 -7.32 0.87 -10.36
C LEU A 28 -7.26 -0.49 -11.06
N LEU A 29 -7.43 -1.58 -10.30
CA LEU A 29 -7.41 -2.93 -10.84
C LEU A 29 -8.54 -3.15 -11.86
N SER A 30 -9.75 -2.64 -11.60
CA SER A 30 -10.87 -2.75 -12.53
C SER A 30 -10.63 -2.04 -13.89
N ARG A 31 -9.62 -1.20 -13.97
CA ARG A 31 -9.22 -0.46 -15.17
C ARG A 31 -7.85 -0.85 -15.70
N ALA A 32 -7.28 -1.93 -15.21
CA ALA A 32 -5.94 -2.38 -15.60
C ALA A 32 -5.84 -2.81 -17.09
N GLN A 33 -6.96 -3.03 -17.76
CA GLN A 33 -7.05 -3.28 -19.22
C GLN A 33 -6.08 -4.38 -19.72
N GLY A 34 -5.92 -5.44 -18.94
CA GLY A 34 -5.07 -6.58 -19.29
C GLY A 34 -3.59 -6.42 -18.94
N HIS A 35 -3.19 -5.32 -18.30
CA HIS A 35 -1.86 -5.22 -17.70
C HIS A 35 -1.72 -6.19 -16.51
N ARG A 36 -0.58 -6.85 -16.42
CA ARG A 36 -0.27 -7.75 -15.30
C ARG A 36 0.18 -6.93 -14.11
N ILE A 37 -0.75 -6.68 -13.18
CA ILE A 37 -0.49 -5.94 -11.95
C ILE A 37 -0.47 -6.94 -10.79
N ALA A 38 0.65 -7.02 -10.08
CA ALA A 38 0.69 -7.72 -8.80
C ALA A 38 0.36 -6.73 -7.67
N VAL A 39 -0.42 -7.22 -6.72
CA VAL A 39 -0.81 -6.46 -5.53
C VAL A 39 -0.20 -7.12 -4.31
N VAL A 40 0.45 -6.31 -3.50
CA VAL A 40 0.97 -6.73 -2.20
C VAL A 40 0.20 -5.95 -1.14
N VAL A 41 -0.55 -6.67 -0.32
CA VAL A 41 -1.33 -6.09 0.78
C VAL A 41 -0.61 -6.36 2.08
N ASN A 42 -0.34 -5.32 2.83
CA ASN A 42 0.25 -5.39 4.15
C ASN A 42 -0.70 -4.73 5.14
N GLU A 43 -1.65 -5.51 5.66
CA GLU A 43 -2.57 -5.07 6.70
C GLU A 43 -2.50 -5.99 7.92
N PHE A 44 -2.44 -5.37 9.10
CA PHE A 44 -2.47 -6.07 10.37
C PHE A 44 -3.90 -6.17 10.92
N GLY A 45 -4.29 -7.33 11.38
CA GLY A 45 -5.43 -7.52 12.31
C GLY A 45 -6.80 -7.80 11.71
N SER A 46 -7.09 -7.49 10.49
CA SER A 46 -8.35 -7.86 9.85
C SER A 46 -8.17 -9.04 8.91
N LEU A 47 -7.86 -10.23 9.46
CA LEU A 47 -7.98 -11.56 8.83
C LEU A 47 -8.29 -11.54 7.33
N GLY A 48 -7.36 -11.05 6.50
CA GLY A 48 -7.51 -11.16 5.05
C GLY A 48 -8.71 -10.43 4.41
N ILE A 49 -9.39 -9.52 5.12
CA ILE A 49 -10.62 -8.88 4.60
C ILE A 49 -10.30 -8.09 3.32
N ASP A 50 -9.20 -7.36 3.30
CA ASP A 50 -8.83 -6.58 2.11
C ASP A 50 -8.36 -7.48 0.97
N GLY A 51 -7.61 -8.54 1.27
CA GLY A 51 -7.26 -9.56 0.29
C GLY A 51 -8.49 -10.34 -0.20
N GLU A 52 -9.44 -10.70 0.66
CA GLU A 52 -10.70 -11.33 0.25
C GLU A 52 -11.57 -10.38 -0.59
N ILE A 53 -11.62 -9.11 -0.23
CA ILE A 53 -12.32 -8.08 -1.01
C ILE A 53 -11.68 -7.92 -2.38
N LEU A 54 -10.36 -7.98 -2.49
CA LEU A 54 -9.64 -7.91 -3.75
C LEU A 54 -9.83 -9.18 -4.60
N ARG A 55 -9.75 -10.37 -3.99
CA ARG A 55 -10.00 -11.67 -4.67
C ARG A 55 -11.42 -11.79 -5.20
N GLY A 56 -12.39 -11.28 -4.46
CA GLY A 56 -13.81 -11.28 -4.85
C GLY A 56 -14.17 -10.29 -5.95
N CYS A 57 -13.23 -9.50 -6.46
CA CYS A 57 -13.53 -8.44 -7.43
C CYS A 57 -13.96 -8.94 -8.82
N GLY A 58 -13.68 -10.20 -9.19
CA GLY A 58 -14.08 -10.73 -10.53
C GLY A 58 -13.55 -9.89 -11.70
N VAL A 59 -12.46 -9.18 -11.52
CA VAL A 59 -11.92 -8.22 -12.49
C VAL A 59 -11.09 -8.98 -13.51
N GLU A 60 -11.44 -8.88 -14.79
CA GLU A 60 -10.57 -9.33 -15.87
C GLU A 60 -9.21 -8.64 -15.78
N GLY A 61 -8.13 -9.43 -15.60
CA GLY A 61 -6.75 -8.94 -15.51
C GLY A 61 -6.13 -8.97 -14.12
N CYS A 62 -6.91 -9.22 -13.05
CA CYS A 62 -6.38 -9.49 -11.73
C CYS A 62 -6.59 -10.98 -11.41
N ARG A 63 -5.52 -11.79 -11.46
CA ARG A 63 -5.59 -13.20 -11.09
C ARG A 63 -5.38 -13.30 -9.58
N GLU A 64 -6.06 -14.26 -8.93
CA GLU A 64 -5.88 -14.51 -7.49
C GLU A 64 -4.40 -14.73 -7.12
N GLU A 65 -3.63 -15.35 -8.00
CA GLU A 65 -2.18 -15.55 -7.82
C GLU A 65 -1.34 -14.26 -7.86
N ASP A 66 -1.90 -13.15 -8.34
CA ASP A 66 -1.23 -11.85 -8.40
C ASP A 66 -1.49 -11.01 -7.13
N ILE A 67 -2.35 -11.50 -6.22
CA ILE A 67 -2.61 -10.87 -4.92
C ILE A 67 -1.79 -11.62 -3.87
N VAL A 68 -0.85 -10.94 -3.26
CA VAL A 68 0.02 -11.48 -2.21
C VAL A 68 -0.25 -10.74 -0.92
N GLU A 69 -0.66 -11.48 0.10
CA GLU A 69 -0.80 -10.96 1.46
C GLU A 69 0.48 -11.24 2.24
N LEU A 70 1.03 -10.22 2.89
CA LEU A 70 2.12 -10.39 3.84
C LEU A 70 1.53 -10.61 5.22
N THR A 71 1.73 -11.79 5.77
CA THR A 71 1.07 -12.26 6.99
C THR A 71 1.82 -11.96 8.29
N ASN A 72 3.08 -11.50 8.19
CA ASN A 72 3.97 -11.41 9.34
C ASN A 72 4.31 -9.97 9.75
N GLY A 73 3.30 -9.13 9.93
CA GLY A 73 3.48 -7.83 10.55
C GLY A 73 3.75 -6.65 9.60
N CYS A 74 4.00 -5.49 10.18
CA CYS A 74 4.22 -4.25 9.44
C CYS A 74 5.45 -4.36 8.53
N LEU A 75 5.29 -4.03 7.26
CA LEU A 75 6.36 -3.96 6.26
C LEU A 75 7.56 -3.10 6.70
N CYS A 76 7.37 -2.21 7.68
CA CYS A 76 8.44 -1.38 8.22
C CYS A 76 9.42 -2.16 9.10
N CYS A 77 8.98 -3.28 9.76
CA CYS A 77 9.78 -4.02 10.72
C CYS A 77 10.35 -5.31 10.14
N THR A 78 9.59 -6.01 9.29
CA THR A 78 9.95 -7.31 8.72
C THR A 78 10.35 -7.23 7.25
N VAL A 79 10.76 -6.04 6.78
CA VAL A 79 11.14 -5.81 5.38
C VAL A 79 12.16 -6.85 4.87
N ALA A 80 13.10 -7.27 5.72
CA ALA A 80 14.12 -8.22 5.31
C ALA A 80 13.61 -9.65 5.18
N ASP A 81 12.69 -10.05 6.04
CA ASP A 81 12.33 -11.46 6.22
C ASP A 81 11.22 -11.91 5.26
N ASP A 82 10.22 -11.07 5.04
CA ASP A 82 9.05 -11.43 4.22
C ASP A 82 8.96 -10.63 2.90
N PHE A 83 9.29 -9.35 2.92
CA PHE A 83 9.15 -8.49 1.74
C PHE A 83 10.11 -8.89 0.62
N LEU A 84 11.40 -9.08 0.92
CA LEU A 84 12.38 -9.39 -0.12
C LEU A 84 12.11 -10.73 -0.80
N PRO A 85 11.89 -11.84 -0.05
CA PRO A 85 11.54 -13.13 -0.68
C PRO A 85 10.28 -13.03 -1.52
N THR A 86 9.27 -12.27 -1.07
CA THR A 86 8.03 -12.05 -1.82
C THR A 86 8.28 -11.32 -3.14
N MET A 87 9.08 -10.24 -3.11
CA MET A 87 9.42 -9.50 -4.32
C MET A 87 10.24 -10.37 -5.30
N GLU A 88 11.19 -11.14 -4.80
CA GLU A 88 11.98 -12.07 -5.61
C GLU A 88 11.09 -13.13 -6.25
N ALA A 89 10.18 -13.75 -5.48
CA ALA A 89 9.24 -14.74 -6.00
C ALA A 89 8.30 -14.17 -7.07
N LEU A 90 7.81 -12.95 -6.93
CA LEU A 90 7.00 -12.26 -7.93
C LEU A 90 7.78 -12.04 -9.23
N LEU A 91 9.04 -11.63 -9.13
CA LEU A 91 9.90 -11.31 -10.26
C LEU A 91 10.45 -12.55 -10.97
N ASP A 92 10.48 -13.71 -10.30
CA ASP A 92 11.00 -14.98 -10.83
C ASP A 92 9.90 -15.86 -11.47
N ARG A 93 8.67 -15.38 -11.52
CA ARG A 93 7.57 -16.05 -12.23
C ARG A 93 7.88 -16.16 -13.72
N ALA A 94 7.30 -17.16 -14.39
CA ALA A 94 7.38 -17.32 -15.84
C ALA A 94 6.84 -16.08 -16.57
N ASP A 95 5.73 -15.52 -16.05
CA ASP A 95 5.11 -14.27 -16.49
C ASP A 95 5.15 -13.26 -15.32
N PRO A 96 6.24 -12.51 -15.18
CA PRO A 96 6.38 -11.54 -14.09
C PRO A 96 5.41 -10.37 -14.29
N PRO A 97 5.03 -9.68 -13.20
CA PRO A 97 4.16 -8.51 -13.30
C PRO A 97 4.85 -7.38 -14.07
N GLU A 98 4.03 -6.58 -14.75
CA GLU A 98 4.45 -5.34 -15.44
C GLU A 98 4.48 -4.15 -14.46
N HIS A 99 3.71 -4.26 -13.39
CA HIS A 99 3.62 -3.27 -12.32
C HIS A 99 3.32 -3.97 -11.00
N VAL A 100 3.83 -3.43 -9.90
CA VAL A 100 3.50 -3.89 -8.54
C VAL A 100 2.86 -2.73 -7.79
N VAL A 101 1.74 -2.98 -7.13
CA VAL A 101 1.11 -2.03 -6.22
C VAL A 101 1.19 -2.58 -4.81
N ILE A 102 1.71 -1.79 -3.89
CA ILE A 102 1.84 -2.15 -2.48
C ILE A 102 0.88 -1.28 -1.67
N GLU A 103 -0.09 -1.90 -1.02
CA GLU A 103 -0.93 -1.22 -0.04
C GLU A 103 -0.33 -1.40 1.35
N THR A 104 -0.04 -0.30 2.03
CA THR A 104 0.50 -0.33 3.39
C THR A 104 -0.62 -0.28 4.43
N SER A 105 -0.34 -0.82 5.61
CA SER A 105 -1.17 -0.59 6.80
C SER A 105 -1.41 0.92 7.03
N GLY A 106 -2.56 1.25 7.59
CA GLY A 106 -2.94 2.63 7.89
C GLY A 106 -1.98 3.38 8.81
N LEU A 107 -1.21 2.65 9.62
CA LEU A 107 -0.25 3.20 10.58
C LEU A 107 1.21 3.03 10.12
N ALA A 108 1.45 2.45 8.95
CA ALA A 108 2.80 2.24 8.45
C ALA A 108 3.49 3.56 8.07
N LEU A 109 4.77 3.65 8.43
CA LEU A 109 5.66 4.70 7.95
C LEU A 109 6.22 4.31 6.58
N PRO A 110 6.05 5.11 5.52
CA PRO A 110 6.50 4.74 4.17
C PRO A 110 8.02 4.69 4.03
N LYS A 111 8.77 5.48 4.82
CA LYS A 111 10.23 5.63 4.70
C LYS A 111 11.02 4.33 4.84
N PRO A 112 10.74 3.41 5.80
CA PRO A 112 11.44 2.12 5.88
C PRO A 112 11.25 1.28 4.63
N LEU A 113 10.02 1.19 4.11
CA LEU A 113 9.70 0.48 2.88
C LEU A 113 10.46 1.07 1.68
N LEU A 114 10.46 2.40 1.54
CA LEU A 114 11.20 3.08 0.47
C LEU A 114 12.69 2.76 0.50
N LYS A 115 13.30 2.69 1.69
CA LYS A 115 14.71 2.31 1.85
C LYS A 115 14.98 0.88 1.39
N ALA A 116 14.04 -0.04 1.56
CA ALA A 116 14.17 -1.43 1.14
C ALA A 116 14.36 -1.59 -0.38
N PHE A 117 13.75 -0.71 -1.17
CA PHE A 117 13.96 -0.68 -2.62
C PHE A 117 15.39 -0.27 -3.02
N GLY A 118 16.16 0.30 -2.11
CA GLY A 118 17.60 0.59 -2.30
C GLY A 118 18.50 -0.64 -2.17
N TRP A 119 18.00 -1.78 -1.70
CA TRP A 119 18.81 -2.98 -1.49
C TRP A 119 19.23 -3.63 -2.83
N PRO A 120 20.45 -4.18 -2.91
CA PRO A 120 21.03 -4.64 -4.18
C PRO A 120 20.17 -5.68 -4.93
N THR A 121 19.48 -6.55 -4.20
CA THR A 121 18.65 -7.61 -4.77
C THR A 121 17.41 -7.08 -5.48
N VAL A 122 16.84 -5.97 -4.98
CA VAL A 122 15.61 -5.37 -5.48
C VAL A 122 15.88 -4.22 -6.45
N ARG A 123 16.78 -3.29 -6.12
CA ARG A 123 16.99 -2.04 -6.88
C ARG A 123 17.34 -2.21 -8.36
N ASN A 124 17.89 -3.37 -8.72
CA ASN A 124 18.27 -3.65 -10.11
C ASN A 124 17.09 -4.22 -10.93
N ARG A 125 16.03 -4.65 -10.28
CA ARG A 125 14.87 -5.32 -10.87
C ARG A 125 13.58 -4.53 -10.75
N MET A 126 13.48 -3.67 -9.72
CA MET A 126 12.32 -2.83 -9.43
C MET A 126 12.70 -1.37 -9.22
N THR A 127 11.74 -0.49 -9.34
CA THR A 127 11.91 0.94 -9.04
C THR A 127 10.61 1.49 -8.46
N VAL A 128 10.69 2.25 -7.37
CA VAL A 128 9.51 2.98 -6.90
C VAL A 128 9.22 4.08 -7.91
N ASP A 129 8.04 4.01 -8.51
CA ASP A 129 7.54 4.94 -9.51
C ASP A 129 6.77 6.08 -8.85
N GLY A 130 6.14 5.82 -7.72
CA GLY A 130 5.49 6.83 -6.90
C GLY A 130 4.89 6.31 -5.61
N VAL A 131 4.72 7.24 -4.68
CA VAL A 131 4.00 7.05 -3.41
C VAL A 131 2.71 7.85 -3.47
N VAL A 132 1.58 7.20 -3.25
CA VAL A 132 0.25 7.79 -3.24
C VAL A 132 -0.29 7.79 -1.81
N ALA A 133 -0.51 8.96 -1.24
CA ALA A 133 -1.20 9.08 0.05
C ALA A 133 -2.70 9.32 -0.19
N VAL A 134 -3.52 8.43 0.35
CA VAL A 134 -4.98 8.58 0.30
C VAL A 134 -5.45 9.24 1.60
N VAL A 135 -6.16 10.34 1.46
CA VAL A 135 -6.59 11.20 2.56
C VAL A 135 -8.11 11.29 2.59
N ASP A 136 -8.67 11.13 3.77
CA ASP A 136 -10.09 11.38 4.03
C ASP A 136 -10.36 12.88 4.07
N ALA A 137 -10.89 13.43 2.99
CA ALA A 137 -11.08 14.87 2.83
C ALA A 137 -12.05 15.45 3.89
N PRO A 138 -13.20 14.85 4.21
CA PRO A 138 -14.06 15.30 5.31
C PRO A 138 -13.35 15.34 6.66
N ALA A 139 -12.55 14.31 6.98
CA ALA A 139 -11.83 14.28 8.23
C ALA A 139 -10.83 15.44 8.33
N VAL A 140 -10.06 15.66 7.28
CA VAL A 140 -9.07 16.76 7.24
C VAL A 140 -9.74 18.12 7.25
N ALA A 141 -10.85 18.31 6.54
CA ALA A 141 -11.63 19.54 6.59
C ALA A 141 -12.17 19.83 8.02
N ALA A 142 -12.42 18.79 8.80
CA ALA A 142 -12.82 18.89 10.21
C ALA A 142 -11.63 18.99 11.18
N GLY A 143 -10.39 19.14 10.69
CA GLY A 143 -9.18 19.21 11.51
C GLY A 143 -8.73 17.86 12.11
N ARG A 144 -9.17 16.74 11.51
CA ARG A 144 -8.83 15.39 11.94
C ARG A 144 -8.07 14.69 10.82
N PHE A 145 -7.31 13.65 11.10
CA PHE A 145 -6.59 12.85 10.09
C PHE A 145 -7.33 11.54 9.72
N ALA A 146 -8.37 11.18 10.46
CA ALA A 146 -9.24 10.04 10.16
C ALA A 146 -10.68 10.35 10.55
N ASP A 147 -11.64 9.67 9.94
CA ASP A 147 -13.07 9.79 10.27
C ASP A 147 -13.33 9.33 11.71
N ASP A 148 -12.76 8.19 12.09
CA ASP A 148 -12.82 7.63 13.44
C ASP A 148 -11.42 7.54 14.06
N PRO A 149 -10.95 8.58 14.77
CA PRO A 149 -9.66 8.56 15.46
C PRO A 149 -9.58 7.49 16.57
N GLN A 150 -10.71 7.11 17.17
CA GLN A 150 -10.73 6.06 18.21
C GLN A 150 -10.50 4.68 17.62
N ALA A 151 -11.05 4.39 16.45
CA ALA A 151 -10.78 3.15 15.72
C ALA A 151 -9.30 3.05 15.33
N VAL A 152 -8.68 4.17 14.95
CA VAL A 152 -7.24 4.22 14.63
C VAL A 152 -6.38 3.95 15.87
N GLU A 153 -6.73 4.51 17.03
CA GLU A 153 -6.04 4.23 18.30
C GLU A 153 -6.24 2.78 18.75
N ALA A 154 -7.43 2.21 18.57
CA ALA A 154 -7.69 0.80 18.86
C ALA A 154 -6.85 -0.13 17.97
N GLN A 155 -6.80 0.13 16.67
CA GLN A 155 -5.95 -0.60 15.73
C GLN A 155 -4.48 -0.52 16.15
N ARG A 156 -4.02 0.66 16.56
CA ARG A 156 -2.66 0.86 17.06
C ARG A 156 -2.37 0.01 18.29
N ALA A 157 -3.30 -0.06 19.23
CA ALA A 157 -3.14 -0.83 20.47
C ALA A 157 -3.12 -2.35 20.23
N GLU A 158 -3.78 -2.80 19.18
CA GLU A 158 -3.89 -4.21 18.79
C GLU A 158 -2.76 -4.68 17.86
N ASP A 159 -1.98 -3.78 17.27
CA ASP A 159 -0.93 -4.09 16.31
C ASP A 159 0.44 -4.30 17.00
N PRO A 160 0.83 -5.54 17.34
CA PRO A 160 2.12 -5.82 17.97
C PRO A 160 3.30 -5.63 17.02
N SER A 161 3.04 -5.42 15.74
CA SER A 161 4.08 -5.22 14.73
C SER A 161 4.51 -3.76 14.58
N LEU A 162 3.77 -2.84 15.20
CA LEU A 162 4.16 -1.44 15.23
C LEU A 162 5.37 -1.27 16.16
N ASP A 163 6.50 -0.90 15.57
CA ASP A 163 7.78 -0.70 16.25
C ASP A 163 8.01 0.78 16.65
N HIS A 164 7.00 1.63 16.50
CA HIS A 164 7.09 3.04 16.81
C HIS A 164 5.90 3.56 17.62
N ASP A 165 6.20 4.43 18.58
CA ASP A 165 5.22 5.14 19.39
C ASP A 165 4.95 6.57 18.89
N ASN A 166 5.21 6.85 17.61
CA ASN A 166 4.99 8.17 17.04
C ASN A 166 3.54 8.62 17.22
N PRO A 167 3.28 9.87 17.62
CA PRO A 167 1.95 10.44 17.62
C PRO A 167 1.26 10.26 16.26
N LEU A 168 -0.04 9.99 16.24
CA LEU A 168 -0.78 9.80 14.99
C LEU A 168 -0.63 10.98 14.02
N ALA A 169 -0.54 12.20 14.54
CA ALA A 169 -0.30 13.37 13.71
C ALA A 169 1.04 13.31 12.96
N GLU A 170 2.11 12.83 13.63
CA GLU A 170 3.41 12.67 12.99
C GLU A 170 3.39 11.56 11.93
N VAL A 171 2.68 10.44 12.20
CA VAL A 171 2.49 9.38 11.21
C VAL A 171 1.78 9.92 9.96
N PHE A 172 0.73 10.72 10.16
CA PHE A 172 0.01 11.37 9.07
C PHE A 172 0.93 12.31 8.27
N GLU A 173 1.67 13.18 8.96
CA GLU A 173 2.63 14.07 8.32
C GLU A 173 3.71 13.31 7.54
N ASP A 174 4.25 12.21 8.10
CA ASP A 174 5.24 11.37 7.42
C ASP A 174 4.70 10.70 6.16
N GLN A 175 3.43 10.25 6.19
CA GLN A 175 2.76 9.70 5.01
C GLN A 175 2.60 10.75 3.91
N ILE A 176 2.15 11.96 4.26
CA ILE A 176 1.99 13.07 3.31
C ILE A 176 3.35 13.52 2.77
N ASN A 177 4.35 13.68 3.63
CA ASN A 177 5.69 14.13 3.23
C ASN A 177 6.45 13.11 2.37
N ALA A 178 6.10 11.83 2.45
CA ALA A 178 6.68 10.78 1.62
C ALA A 178 5.97 10.63 0.26
N ALA A 179 4.79 11.25 0.10
CA ALA A 179 3.95 11.07 -1.07
C ALA A 179 4.39 11.95 -2.25
N ASP A 180 4.40 11.36 -3.44
CA ASP A 180 4.51 12.08 -4.71
C ASP A 180 3.14 12.60 -5.16
N LEU A 181 2.07 11.92 -4.75
CA LEU A 181 0.69 12.25 -5.07
C LEU A 181 -0.20 12.11 -3.83
N VAL A 182 -0.99 13.14 -3.55
CA VAL A 182 -2.02 13.09 -2.50
C VAL A 182 -3.39 13.00 -3.17
N VAL A 183 -4.15 11.95 -2.83
CA VAL A 183 -5.52 11.75 -3.28
C VAL A 183 -6.47 12.16 -2.17
N LEU A 184 -7.17 13.26 -2.35
CA LEU A 184 -8.27 13.66 -1.48
C LEU A 184 -9.50 12.83 -1.84
N ASN A 185 -9.82 11.84 -1.01
CA ASN A 185 -10.92 10.92 -1.21
C ASN A 185 -12.18 11.40 -0.46
N LYS A 186 -13.34 10.83 -0.80
CA LYS A 186 -14.65 11.16 -0.20
C LYS A 186 -15.04 12.65 -0.32
N THR A 187 -14.57 13.31 -1.37
CA THR A 187 -14.88 14.74 -1.59
C THR A 187 -16.36 15.01 -1.86
N ASP A 188 -17.10 13.98 -2.25
CA ASP A 188 -18.56 13.99 -2.39
C ASP A 188 -19.32 14.18 -1.06
N LEU A 189 -18.62 13.93 0.06
CA LEU A 189 -19.16 14.13 1.41
C LEU A 189 -18.83 15.51 2.01
N LEU A 190 -18.12 16.35 1.26
CA LEU A 190 -17.88 17.74 1.65
C LEU A 190 -19.10 18.59 1.29
N ASP A 191 -19.57 19.39 2.23
CA ASP A 191 -20.59 20.40 1.93
C ASP A 191 -20.01 21.41 0.92
N ALA A 192 -20.81 21.77 -0.07
CA ALA A 192 -20.45 22.85 -0.98
C ALA A 192 -20.35 24.15 -0.18
N ALA A 193 -19.14 24.67 0.00
CA ALA A 193 -18.91 25.96 0.66
C ALA A 193 -19.32 27.14 -0.24
#